data_fdd5bed2290f7eb204e614958bfc473d
#
_entry.id   fdd5bed2290f7eb204e614958bfc473d
#
_cell.length_a   1.000
_cell.length_b   1.000
_cell.length_c   1.000
_cell.angle_alpha   90.00
_cell.angle_beta   90.00
_cell.angle_gamma   90.00
#
_symmetry.space_group_name_H-M   'P 1'
#
loop_
_entity.id
_entity.type
_entity.pdbx_description
1 polymer ?
#
loop_
_entity_poly.entity_id
_entity_poly.type
_entity_poly.pdbx_seq_one_letter_code
_entity_poly.pdbx_strand_id
1 'polypeptide(L)'
;MFLPIYNKENYLVNCIKKLQNQTLKDIEIVAVNDCSTDKSLEILTHLAINDTRIKIVNNDKNHGLLYSRAMGILNSSGEFLMNLDPDDEIKDEDSLEYIYNQSKFYNIDIIAFNAIDKRSNQIIKCIDKNKIFKPPELFSSLFFSDHIIKEYVIWNKLIKKEIFLYAYEDFKEKIYNGKWNYFEDDIWNILVNKYAQSRLCVDKLVYIYNFNRESLMNKRNGNIQYLNLIFRHEMYEKIFSLKKDQDYLIREYYFLLNRLKSEKRIFLLLNDRNLIYQFTNIFQLFLKKYNVSQTNTKKINDFLKSINLH
;
A
#
# COMPACT_ATOMS: atom_id res chain seq x y z
N MET A 1 -5.64 2.30 -14.88
CA MET A 1 -4.90 3.10 -13.87
C MET A 1 -5.89 3.79 -12.97
N PHE A 2 -5.67 3.85 -11.64
CA PHE A 2 -6.47 4.70 -10.75
C PHE A 2 -5.57 5.64 -9.95
N LEU A 3 -6.01 6.90 -9.83
CA LEU A 3 -5.23 8.00 -9.27
C LEU A 3 -6.05 8.68 -8.16
N PRO A 4 -5.66 8.54 -6.89
CA PRO A 4 -6.27 9.29 -5.79
C PRO A 4 -5.71 10.72 -5.77
N ILE A 5 -6.59 11.73 -5.85
CA ILE A 5 -6.19 13.12 -6.05
C ILE A 5 -6.78 14.01 -4.95
N TYR A 6 -5.91 14.69 -4.22
CA TYR A 6 -6.25 15.76 -3.30
C TYR A 6 -5.18 16.83 -3.31
N ASN A 7 -5.52 18.02 -3.82
CA ASN A 7 -4.64 19.17 -3.95
C ASN A 7 -3.31 18.83 -4.66
N LYS A 8 -3.42 18.47 -5.96
CA LYS A 8 -2.30 18.04 -6.81
C LYS A 8 -2.15 18.87 -8.10
N GLU A 9 -2.64 20.13 -8.13
CA GLU A 9 -2.63 20.99 -9.31
C GLU A 9 -1.27 21.07 -9.99
N ASN A 10 -0.17 21.08 -9.23
CA ASN A 10 1.19 21.21 -9.74
C ASN A 10 1.74 19.95 -10.43
N TYR A 11 1.10 18.80 -10.24
CA TYR A 11 1.62 17.50 -10.68
C TYR A 11 0.78 16.85 -11.79
N LEU A 12 -0.52 17.11 -11.81
CA LEU A 12 -1.50 16.40 -12.65
C LEU A 12 -1.18 16.42 -14.13
N VAL A 13 -0.78 17.57 -14.68
CA VAL A 13 -0.50 17.71 -16.12
C VAL A 13 0.64 16.77 -16.53
N ASN A 14 1.72 16.75 -15.76
CA ASN A 14 2.85 15.89 -16.05
C ASN A 14 2.50 14.41 -15.89
N CYS A 15 1.83 14.04 -14.78
CA CYS A 15 1.41 12.69 -14.49
C CYS A 15 0.52 12.12 -15.62
N ILE A 16 -0.51 12.85 -16.02
CA ILE A 16 -1.44 12.43 -17.08
C ILE A 16 -0.74 12.33 -18.44
N LYS A 17 0.15 13.29 -18.79
CA LYS A 17 0.94 13.18 -20.03
C LYS A 17 1.79 11.92 -20.10
N LYS A 18 2.38 11.48 -18.99
CA LYS A 18 3.15 10.22 -18.94
C LYS A 18 2.26 9.00 -19.22
N LEU A 19 1.00 9.02 -18.79
CA LEU A 19 0.04 7.97 -19.10
C LEU A 19 -0.44 8.04 -20.55
N GLN A 20 -0.67 9.24 -21.08
CA GLN A 20 -1.08 9.45 -22.47
C GLN A 20 -0.04 8.94 -23.48
N ASN A 21 1.24 9.08 -23.14
CA ASN A 21 2.36 8.67 -23.98
C ASN A 21 2.66 7.16 -23.93
N GLN A 22 1.99 6.39 -23.07
CA GLN A 22 2.24 4.95 -23.01
C GLN A 22 1.92 4.26 -24.35
N THR A 23 2.74 3.26 -24.72
CA THR A 23 2.54 2.43 -25.93
C THR A 23 1.28 1.58 -25.82
N LEU A 24 0.96 1.08 -24.62
CA LEU A 24 -0.33 0.44 -24.34
C LEU A 24 -1.46 1.47 -24.46
N LYS A 25 -2.25 1.38 -25.54
CA LYS A 25 -3.34 2.35 -25.80
C LYS A 25 -4.65 1.99 -25.10
N ASP A 26 -4.90 0.69 -24.88
CA ASP A 26 -6.10 0.21 -24.16
C ASP A 26 -5.90 0.36 -22.64
N ILE A 27 -5.89 1.61 -22.20
CA ILE A 27 -5.83 2.00 -20.79
C ILE A 27 -6.97 2.92 -20.42
N GLU A 28 -7.50 2.76 -19.21
CA GLU A 28 -8.43 3.66 -18.56
C GLU A 28 -7.70 4.43 -17.44
N ILE A 29 -7.98 5.71 -17.30
CA ILE A 29 -7.41 6.59 -16.27
C ILE A 29 -8.53 7.07 -15.37
N VAL A 30 -8.73 6.41 -14.22
CA VAL A 30 -9.75 6.77 -13.25
C VAL A 30 -9.16 7.75 -12.24
N ALA A 31 -9.45 9.02 -12.42
CA ALA A 31 -8.98 10.12 -11.57
C ALA A 31 -10.01 10.39 -10.46
N VAL A 32 -9.70 10.03 -9.22
CA VAL A 32 -10.59 10.22 -8.07
C VAL A 32 -10.23 11.51 -7.35
N ASN A 33 -11.02 12.54 -7.57
CA ASN A 33 -10.88 13.82 -6.88
C ASN A 33 -11.52 13.74 -5.48
N ASP A 34 -10.71 13.77 -4.46
CA ASP A 34 -11.13 13.70 -3.05
C ASP A 34 -11.49 15.07 -2.48
N CYS A 35 -12.37 15.78 -3.21
CA CYS A 35 -12.83 17.14 -2.86
C CYS A 35 -11.65 18.13 -2.74
N SER A 36 -10.81 18.21 -3.77
CA SER A 36 -9.68 19.17 -3.84
C SER A 36 -10.18 20.61 -3.76
N THR A 37 -9.40 21.45 -3.06
CA THR A 37 -9.68 22.88 -2.86
C THR A 37 -8.81 23.79 -3.73
N ASP A 38 -7.86 23.21 -4.47
CA ASP A 38 -7.02 23.88 -5.48
C ASP A 38 -7.60 23.68 -6.89
N LYS A 39 -6.81 23.97 -7.92
CA LYS A 39 -7.23 23.83 -9.34
C LYS A 39 -7.20 22.37 -9.86
N SER A 40 -7.01 21.38 -9.01
CA SER A 40 -6.90 19.97 -9.44
C SER A 40 -8.09 19.52 -10.29
N LEU A 41 -9.34 19.81 -9.84
CA LEU A 41 -10.54 19.43 -10.57
C LEU A 41 -10.68 20.17 -11.91
N GLU A 42 -10.36 21.46 -11.96
CA GLU A 42 -10.38 22.26 -13.20
C GLU A 42 -9.41 21.68 -14.23
N ILE A 43 -8.16 21.36 -13.80
CA ILE A 43 -7.14 20.75 -14.65
C ILE A 43 -7.58 19.38 -15.17
N LEU A 44 -8.12 18.52 -14.31
CA LEU A 44 -8.63 17.22 -14.71
C LEU A 44 -9.75 17.32 -15.74
N THR A 45 -10.71 18.24 -15.52
CA THR A 45 -11.82 18.47 -16.45
C THR A 45 -11.29 18.89 -17.81
N HIS A 46 -10.31 19.78 -17.86
CA HIS A 46 -9.71 20.21 -19.11
C HIS A 46 -8.97 19.06 -19.83
N LEU A 47 -8.23 18.23 -19.08
CA LEU A 47 -7.52 17.08 -19.66
C LEU A 47 -8.48 16.03 -20.20
N ALA A 48 -9.61 15.78 -19.52
CA ALA A 48 -10.62 14.80 -19.92
C ALA A 48 -11.38 15.18 -21.19
N ILE A 49 -11.50 16.49 -21.52
CA ILE A 49 -12.11 16.94 -22.79
C ILE A 49 -11.33 16.39 -23.99
N ASN A 50 -10.00 16.31 -23.87
CA ASN A 50 -9.11 15.92 -24.96
C ASN A 50 -8.69 14.43 -24.92
N ASP A 51 -9.07 13.68 -23.89
CA ASP A 51 -8.72 12.25 -23.74
C ASP A 51 -9.86 11.49 -23.08
N THR A 52 -10.64 10.78 -23.89
CA THR A 52 -11.81 10.00 -23.43
C THR A 52 -11.48 8.82 -22.52
N ARG A 53 -10.19 8.48 -22.37
CA ARG A 53 -9.73 7.46 -21.43
C ARG A 53 -9.75 7.95 -19.99
N ILE A 54 -9.84 9.27 -19.78
CA ILE A 54 -9.86 9.89 -18.43
C ILE A 54 -11.31 9.91 -17.92
N LYS A 55 -11.54 9.17 -16.85
CA LYS A 55 -12.79 9.16 -16.10
C LYS A 55 -12.59 9.88 -14.77
N ILE A 56 -13.36 10.94 -14.52
CA ILE A 56 -13.29 11.69 -13.27
C ILE A 56 -14.36 11.15 -12.32
N VAL A 57 -13.95 10.82 -11.09
CA VAL A 57 -14.81 10.45 -9.98
C VAL A 57 -14.66 11.51 -8.89
N ASN A 58 -15.73 12.21 -8.53
CA ASN A 58 -15.72 13.23 -7.50
C ASN A 58 -16.29 12.68 -6.20
N ASN A 59 -15.54 12.72 -5.12
CA ASN A 59 -16.05 12.48 -3.78
C ASN A 59 -16.82 13.72 -3.27
N ASP A 60 -17.85 13.51 -2.47
CA ASP A 60 -18.70 14.56 -1.90
C ASP A 60 -17.95 15.41 -0.84
N LYS A 61 -16.95 14.84 -0.21
CA LYS A 61 -16.04 15.48 0.75
C LYS A 61 -14.67 14.81 0.72
N ASN A 62 -13.70 15.35 1.46
CA ASN A 62 -12.41 14.70 1.62
C ASN A 62 -12.52 13.50 2.57
N HIS A 63 -12.56 12.30 2.00
CA HIS A 63 -12.65 11.01 2.72
C HIS A 63 -11.28 10.39 3.04
N GLY A 64 -10.22 10.88 2.40
CA GLY A 64 -8.86 10.38 2.58
C GLY A 64 -8.44 9.32 1.56
N LEU A 65 -7.17 8.95 1.66
CA LEU A 65 -6.49 8.18 0.61
C LEU A 65 -7.01 6.75 0.47
N LEU A 66 -7.32 6.08 1.59
CA LEU A 66 -7.87 4.71 1.56
C LEU A 66 -9.20 4.65 0.81
N TYR A 67 -10.11 5.59 1.10
CA TYR A 67 -11.41 5.68 0.44
C TYR A 67 -11.26 6.02 -1.05
N SER A 68 -10.41 6.99 -1.38
CA SER A 68 -10.19 7.41 -2.76
C SER A 68 -9.61 6.29 -3.62
N ARG A 69 -8.71 5.47 -3.07
CA ARG A 69 -8.23 4.25 -3.75
C ARG A 69 -9.36 3.24 -3.97
N ALA A 70 -10.21 3.01 -2.96
CA ALA A 70 -11.38 2.14 -3.11
C ALA A 70 -12.32 2.63 -4.22
N MET A 71 -12.60 3.94 -4.27
CA MET A 71 -13.43 4.52 -5.36
C MET A 71 -12.77 4.36 -6.72
N GLY A 72 -11.45 4.48 -6.81
CA GLY A 72 -10.69 4.20 -8.03
C GLY A 72 -10.85 2.76 -8.50
N ILE A 73 -10.74 1.79 -7.59
CA ILE A 73 -10.91 0.36 -7.87
C ILE A 73 -12.34 0.06 -8.36
N LEU A 74 -13.35 0.53 -7.63
CA LEU A 74 -14.76 0.28 -7.92
C LEU A 74 -15.22 0.90 -9.24
N ASN A 75 -14.66 2.05 -9.60
CA ASN A 75 -15.01 2.77 -10.81
C ASN A 75 -14.16 2.39 -12.04
N SER A 76 -13.16 1.54 -11.88
CA SER A 76 -12.35 1.01 -12.99
C SER A 76 -13.08 -0.11 -13.72
N SER A 77 -12.86 -0.23 -15.04
CA SER A 77 -13.40 -1.31 -15.89
C SER A 77 -12.33 -2.31 -16.35
N GLY A 78 -11.05 -1.92 -16.29
CA GLY A 78 -9.92 -2.74 -16.78
C GLY A 78 -9.76 -4.08 -16.05
N GLU A 79 -9.26 -5.08 -16.76
CA GLU A 79 -8.95 -6.41 -16.22
C GLU A 79 -7.86 -6.35 -15.12
N PHE A 80 -6.86 -5.51 -15.32
CA PHE A 80 -5.77 -5.25 -14.37
C PHE A 80 -5.79 -3.80 -13.91
N LEU A 81 -5.48 -3.58 -12.64
CA LEU A 81 -5.43 -2.25 -12.04
C LEU A 81 -4.04 -1.95 -11.48
N MET A 82 -3.64 -0.70 -11.57
CA MET A 82 -2.43 -0.18 -10.95
C MET A 82 -2.73 1.18 -10.32
N ASN A 83 -2.27 1.40 -9.09
CA ASN A 83 -2.28 2.72 -8.45
C ASN A 83 -1.15 3.58 -9.01
N LEU A 84 -1.44 4.85 -9.27
CA LEU A 84 -0.43 5.87 -9.51
C LEU A 84 -0.74 7.09 -8.65
N ASP A 85 0.18 7.45 -7.77
CA ASP A 85 0.06 8.69 -7.01
C ASP A 85 0.41 9.87 -7.93
N PRO A 86 -0.40 10.95 -7.96
CA PRO A 86 -0.27 12.02 -8.97
C PRO A 86 1.05 12.79 -8.95
N ASP A 87 1.78 12.76 -7.85
CA ASP A 87 3.12 13.35 -7.71
C ASP A 87 4.25 12.43 -8.20
N ASP A 88 3.91 11.20 -8.64
CA ASP A 88 4.83 10.22 -9.18
C ASP A 88 4.67 10.04 -10.70
N GLU A 89 5.52 9.21 -11.31
CA GLU A 89 5.54 9.04 -12.76
C GLU A 89 5.75 7.58 -13.18
N ILE A 90 5.16 7.20 -14.33
CA ILE A 90 5.58 6.00 -15.05
C ILE A 90 6.85 6.35 -15.83
N LYS A 91 7.87 5.47 -15.72
CA LYS A 91 9.23 5.79 -16.17
C LYS A 91 9.35 5.85 -17.70
N ASP A 92 9.06 4.75 -18.38
CA ASP A 92 9.26 4.61 -19.82
C ASP A 92 7.90 4.46 -20.53
N GLU A 93 7.82 4.82 -21.80
CA GLU A 93 6.57 4.78 -22.56
C GLU A 93 6.08 3.33 -22.82
N ASP A 94 6.98 2.34 -22.78
CA ASP A 94 6.67 0.91 -22.91
C ASP A 94 6.37 0.21 -21.57
N SER A 95 6.43 0.93 -20.47
CA SER A 95 6.39 0.32 -19.12
C SER A 95 5.08 -0.43 -18.85
N LEU A 96 3.94 0.18 -19.16
CA LEU A 96 2.63 -0.45 -18.93
C LEU A 96 2.40 -1.64 -19.86
N GLU A 97 2.80 -1.52 -21.11
CA GLU A 97 2.69 -2.61 -22.09
C GLU A 97 3.55 -3.82 -21.67
N TYR A 98 4.76 -3.58 -21.21
CA TYR A 98 5.65 -4.64 -20.74
C TYR A 98 5.03 -5.40 -19.56
N ILE A 99 4.60 -4.73 -18.49
CA ILE A 99 4.06 -5.42 -17.31
C ILE A 99 2.71 -6.11 -17.60
N TYR A 100 1.88 -5.53 -18.48
CA TYR A 100 0.65 -6.15 -18.94
C TYR A 100 0.92 -7.43 -19.72
N ASN A 101 1.85 -7.40 -20.67
CA ASN A 101 2.23 -8.57 -21.46
C ASN A 101 2.82 -9.69 -20.58
N GLN A 102 3.61 -9.35 -19.55
CA GLN A 102 4.10 -10.34 -18.58
C GLN A 102 2.93 -11.01 -17.82
N SER A 103 1.93 -10.23 -17.38
CA SER A 103 0.77 -10.77 -16.67
C SER A 103 -0.05 -11.72 -17.52
N LYS A 104 -0.23 -11.41 -18.81
CA LYS A 104 -0.96 -12.25 -19.76
C LYS A 104 -0.19 -13.50 -20.15
N PHE A 105 1.11 -13.36 -20.44
CA PHE A 105 1.95 -14.47 -20.88
C PHE A 105 2.07 -15.56 -19.81
N TYR A 106 2.29 -15.17 -18.56
CA TYR A 106 2.43 -16.12 -17.44
C TYR A 106 1.13 -16.40 -16.69
N ASN A 107 0.02 -15.77 -17.08
CA ASN A 107 -1.28 -15.82 -16.35
C ASN A 107 -1.12 -15.52 -14.85
N ILE A 108 -0.57 -14.36 -14.52
CA ILE A 108 -0.20 -13.94 -13.17
C ILE A 108 -1.22 -12.96 -12.63
N ASP A 109 -1.57 -13.10 -11.34
CA ASP A 109 -2.53 -12.22 -10.66
C ASP A 109 -1.90 -10.90 -10.23
N ILE A 110 -0.61 -10.93 -9.81
CA ILE A 110 0.13 -9.76 -9.37
C ILE A 110 1.49 -9.70 -10.07
N ILE A 111 1.75 -8.65 -10.84
CA ILE A 111 3.09 -8.30 -11.32
C ILE A 111 3.67 -7.22 -10.40
N ALA A 112 4.74 -7.54 -9.69
CA ALA A 112 5.53 -6.56 -8.96
C ALA A 112 6.74 -6.12 -9.79
N PHE A 113 7.15 -4.87 -9.69
CA PHE A 113 8.22 -4.29 -10.49
C PHE A 113 9.08 -3.32 -9.68
N ASN A 114 10.23 -2.95 -10.24
CA ASN A 114 11.16 -2.03 -9.60
C ASN A 114 10.69 -0.58 -9.74
N ALA A 115 11.07 0.23 -8.75
CA ALA A 115 10.90 1.68 -8.76
C ALA A 115 12.22 2.40 -8.43
N ILE A 116 12.32 3.69 -8.74
CA ILE A 116 13.42 4.53 -8.30
C ILE A 116 12.91 5.62 -7.36
N ASP A 117 13.52 5.74 -6.19
CA ASP A 117 13.33 6.89 -5.29
C ASP A 117 14.23 8.04 -5.76
N LYS A 118 13.64 9.07 -6.32
CA LYS A 118 14.37 10.26 -6.85
C LYS A 118 15.13 11.04 -5.79
N ARG A 119 14.71 10.97 -4.52
CA ARG A 119 15.39 11.67 -3.44
C ARG A 119 16.74 11.03 -3.10
N SER A 120 16.74 9.70 -2.97
CA SER A 120 17.93 8.92 -2.62
C SER A 120 18.70 8.40 -3.84
N ASN A 121 18.10 8.50 -5.02
CA ASN A 121 18.54 7.88 -6.28
C ASN A 121 18.73 6.35 -6.14
N GLN A 122 18.02 5.72 -5.21
CA GLN A 122 18.08 4.29 -4.97
C GLN A 122 16.97 3.55 -5.70
N ILE A 123 17.32 2.38 -6.22
CA ILE A 123 16.34 1.47 -6.81
C ILE A 123 15.63 0.71 -5.70
N ILE A 124 14.31 0.84 -5.64
CA ILE A 124 13.41 0.02 -4.86
C ILE A 124 13.15 -1.24 -5.67
N LYS A 125 13.82 -2.34 -5.31
CA LYS A 125 13.70 -3.61 -6.02
C LYS A 125 12.56 -4.44 -5.48
N CYS A 126 11.81 -5.09 -6.36
CA CYS A 126 10.94 -6.20 -5.96
C CYS A 126 11.80 -7.42 -5.55
N ILE A 127 11.21 -8.27 -4.71
CA ILE A 127 11.92 -9.44 -4.15
C ILE A 127 11.97 -10.56 -5.19
N ASP A 128 13.11 -11.24 -5.24
CA ASP A 128 13.32 -12.46 -6.02
C ASP A 128 12.84 -12.33 -7.47
N LYS A 129 13.52 -11.48 -8.23
CA LYS A 129 13.22 -11.24 -9.64
C LYS A 129 13.09 -12.54 -10.44
N ASN A 130 12.12 -12.54 -11.35
CA ASN A 130 11.79 -13.68 -12.22
C ASN A 130 11.29 -14.94 -11.50
N LYS A 131 11.02 -14.86 -10.19
CA LYS A 131 10.40 -15.94 -9.43
C LYS A 131 8.88 -15.75 -9.40
N ILE A 132 8.17 -16.85 -9.67
CA ILE A 132 6.71 -16.92 -9.48
C ILE A 132 6.44 -17.47 -8.09
N PHE A 133 5.81 -16.64 -7.27
CA PHE A 133 5.33 -17.04 -5.95
C PHE A 133 3.91 -17.57 -6.04
N LYS A 134 3.63 -18.67 -5.33
CA LYS A 134 2.31 -19.26 -5.16
C LYS A 134 1.99 -19.44 -3.68
N PRO A 135 0.72 -19.60 -3.27
CA PRO A 135 0.40 -19.94 -1.89
C PRO A 135 1.05 -21.28 -1.46
N PRO A 136 1.52 -21.40 -0.23
CA PRO A 136 1.56 -20.41 0.84
C PRO A 136 2.74 -19.43 0.76
N GLU A 137 3.73 -19.67 -0.11
CA GLU A 137 4.97 -18.89 -0.21
C GLU A 137 4.70 -17.44 -0.61
N LEU A 138 3.70 -17.21 -1.46
CA LEU A 138 3.33 -15.86 -1.90
C LEU A 138 3.09 -14.93 -0.70
N PHE A 139 2.26 -15.36 0.24
CA PHE A 139 1.96 -14.56 1.42
C PHE A 139 3.17 -14.46 2.35
N SER A 140 3.87 -15.57 2.61
CA SER A 140 5.03 -15.58 3.50
C SER A 140 6.20 -14.71 3.00
N SER A 141 6.38 -14.60 1.69
CA SER A 141 7.46 -13.77 1.10
C SER A 141 7.33 -12.29 1.45
N LEU A 142 6.12 -11.80 1.76
CA LEU A 142 5.91 -10.42 2.21
C LEU A 142 6.55 -10.15 3.59
N PHE A 143 6.66 -11.16 4.43
CA PHE A 143 7.01 -11.00 5.84
C PHE A 143 8.44 -11.39 6.18
N PHE A 144 9.09 -12.22 5.37
CA PHE A 144 10.41 -12.80 5.69
C PHE A 144 11.58 -12.19 4.94
N SER A 145 11.36 -11.21 4.07
CA SER A 145 12.48 -10.54 3.41
C SER A 145 13.09 -9.48 4.30
N ASP A 146 14.41 -9.38 4.32
CA ASP A 146 15.15 -8.28 4.96
C ASP A 146 14.81 -6.90 4.35
N HIS A 147 14.04 -6.90 3.27
CA HIS A 147 13.60 -5.71 2.52
C HIS A 147 12.17 -5.29 2.83
N ILE A 148 11.68 -5.55 4.03
CA ILE A 148 10.32 -5.38 4.54
C ILE A 148 9.62 -4.07 4.06
N ILE A 149 10.31 -2.95 4.08
CA ILE A 149 9.71 -1.63 3.77
C ILE A 149 9.27 -1.50 2.30
N LYS A 150 9.83 -2.30 1.39
CA LYS A 150 9.66 -2.11 -0.06
C LYS A 150 8.54 -2.96 -0.68
N GLU A 151 8.07 -3.98 0.02
CA GLU A 151 7.01 -4.87 -0.46
C GLU A 151 5.60 -4.46 0.01
N TYR A 152 5.48 -3.53 0.97
CA TYR A 152 4.18 -3.10 1.50
C TYR A 152 3.44 -2.08 0.64
N VAL A 153 4.13 -1.46 -0.30
CA VAL A 153 3.52 -0.45 -1.16
C VAL A 153 2.65 -1.10 -2.23
N ILE A 154 1.52 -0.44 -2.56
CA ILE A 154 0.59 -0.93 -3.58
C ILE A 154 0.92 -0.39 -4.98
N TRP A 155 1.61 0.74 -5.06
CA TRP A 155 1.89 1.46 -6.29
C TRP A 155 2.94 0.80 -7.20
N ASN A 156 3.74 -0.16 -6.69
CA ASN A 156 4.70 -0.92 -7.51
C ASN A 156 4.14 -2.25 -8.02
N LYS A 157 2.84 -2.33 -8.23
CA LYS A 157 2.16 -3.57 -8.64
C LYS A 157 1.07 -3.32 -9.67
N LEU A 158 1.01 -4.24 -10.65
CA LEU A 158 -0.15 -4.42 -11.52
C LEU A 158 -0.92 -5.64 -11.01
N ILE A 159 -2.22 -5.50 -10.72
CA ILE A 159 -3.01 -6.49 -10.00
C ILE A 159 -4.32 -6.73 -10.74
N LYS A 160 -4.75 -7.99 -10.89
CA LYS A 160 -6.08 -8.31 -11.41
C LYS A 160 -7.16 -7.60 -10.61
N LYS A 161 -8.12 -6.99 -11.29
CA LYS A 161 -9.23 -6.26 -10.67
C LYS A 161 -10.01 -7.11 -9.68
N GLU A 162 -10.30 -8.37 -10.02
CA GLU A 162 -11.05 -9.29 -9.14
C GLU A 162 -10.39 -9.45 -7.75
N ILE A 163 -9.06 -9.47 -7.70
CA ILE A 163 -8.32 -9.56 -6.43
C ILE A 163 -8.55 -8.32 -5.57
N PHE A 164 -8.55 -7.14 -6.18
CA PHE A 164 -8.90 -5.91 -5.46
C PHE A 164 -10.34 -5.91 -4.96
N LEU A 165 -11.27 -6.48 -5.73
CA LEU A 165 -12.67 -6.56 -5.32
C LEU A 165 -12.85 -7.50 -4.12
N TYR A 166 -12.17 -8.65 -4.08
CA TYR A 166 -12.15 -9.52 -2.89
C TYR A 166 -11.55 -8.79 -1.68
N ALA A 167 -10.46 -8.09 -1.87
CA ALA A 167 -9.83 -7.28 -0.82
C ALA A 167 -10.76 -6.17 -0.31
N TYR A 168 -11.48 -5.50 -1.21
CA TYR A 168 -12.47 -4.48 -0.86
C TYR A 168 -13.62 -5.06 -0.02
N GLU A 169 -14.20 -6.20 -0.42
CA GLU A 169 -15.31 -6.83 0.32
C GLU A 169 -14.93 -7.17 1.76
N ASP A 170 -13.71 -7.63 2.00
CA ASP A 170 -13.21 -7.89 3.37
C ASP A 170 -13.15 -6.62 4.22
N PHE A 171 -13.04 -5.47 3.59
CA PHE A 171 -12.62 -4.26 4.28
C PHE A 171 -13.56 -3.06 4.14
N LYS A 172 -14.60 -3.17 3.32
CA LYS A 172 -15.51 -2.06 2.96
C LYS A 172 -16.09 -1.30 4.16
N GLU A 173 -16.48 -2.00 5.22
CA GLU A 173 -17.03 -1.34 6.42
C GLU A 173 -16.05 -0.33 7.04
N LYS A 174 -14.75 -0.65 7.06
CA LYS A 174 -13.72 0.22 7.62
C LYS A 174 -13.36 1.38 6.67
N ILE A 175 -13.45 1.17 5.36
CA ILE A 175 -13.23 2.21 4.35
C ILE A 175 -14.21 3.36 4.56
N TYR A 176 -15.48 3.07 4.85
CA TYR A 176 -16.52 4.08 5.03
C TYR A 176 -16.53 4.75 6.42
N ASN A 177 -15.95 4.10 7.43
CA ASN A 177 -16.06 4.55 8.83
C ASN A 177 -14.89 5.43 9.31
N GLY A 178 -13.99 5.88 8.43
CA GLY A 178 -12.86 6.71 8.86
C GLY A 178 -12.13 7.42 7.73
N LYS A 179 -11.36 8.45 8.08
CA LYS A 179 -10.47 9.15 7.16
C LYS A 179 -9.04 8.62 7.33
N TRP A 180 -8.63 7.75 6.41
CA TRP A 180 -7.36 7.06 6.49
C TRP A 180 -6.39 7.56 5.40
N ASN A 181 -5.26 8.13 5.82
CA ASN A 181 -4.27 8.73 4.93
C ASN A 181 -2.86 8.15 5.13
N TYR A 182 -2.73 7.14 6.00
CA TYR A 182 -1.43 6.54 6.31
C TYR A 182 -1.56 5.02 6.40
N PHE A 183 -0.53 4.30 5.93
CA PHE A 183 -0.45 2.83 5.97
C PHE A 183 -1.57 2.10 5.19
N GLU A 184 -2.36 2.81 4.43
CA GLU A 184 -3.40 2.24 3.57
C GLU A 184 -2.80 1.34 2.47
N ASP A 185 -1.57 1.61 2.06
CA ASP A 185 -0.78 0.75 1.17
C ASP A 185 -0.57 -0.64 1.77
N ASP A 186 -0.18 -0.71 3.04
CA ASP A 186 0.02 -1.96 3.77
C ASP A 186 -1.26 -2.79 3.74
N ILE A 187 -2.41 -2.14 3.96
CA ILE A 187 -3.72 -2.78 4.00
C ILE A 187 -4.04 -3.41 2.66
N TRP A 188 -4.03 -2.61 1.59
CA TRP A 188 -4.31 -3.09 0.26
C TRP A 188 -3.35 -4.21 -0.14
N ASN A 189 -2.05 -4.03 0.15
CA ASN A 189 -1.04 -5.02 -0.21
C ASN A 189 -1.24 -6.37 0.51
N ILE A 190 -1.55 -6.36 1.82
CA ILE A 190 -1.82 -7.58 2.57
C ILE A 190 -3.07 -8.27 2.02
N LEU A 191 -4.15 -7.52 1.82
CA LEU A 191 -5.41 -8.08 1.35
C LEU A 191 -5.32 -8.65 -0.07
N VAL A 192 -4.68 -7.94 -1.00
CA VAL A 192 -4.52 -8.47 -2.37
C VAL A 192 -3.65 -9.73 -2.40
N ASN A 193 -2.59 -9.80 -1.60
CA ASN A 193 -1.76 -11.01 -1.51
C ASN A 193 -2.47 -12.17 -0.77
N LYS A 194 -3.49 -11.91 0.06
CA LYS A 194 -4.34 -12.94 0.66
C LYS A 194 -5.16 -13.69 -0.39
N TYR A 195 -5.65 -12.98 -1.41
CA TYR A 195 -6.54 -13.54 -2.43
C TYR A 195 -5.82 -14.00 -3.70
N ALA A 196 -4.66 -13.43 -4.00
CA ALA A 196 -3.88 -13.81 -5.18
C ALA A 196 -3.39 -15.27 -5.10
N GLN A 197 -3.38 -15.94 -6.25
CA GLN A 197 -2.84 -17.29 -6.42
C GLN A 197 -1.44 -17.28 -7.04
N SER A 198 -0.99 -16.13 -7.56
CA SER A 198 0.31 -15.99 -8.19
C SER A 198 0.83 -14.55 -8.14
N ARG A 199 2.15 -14.42 -7.91
CA ARG A 199 2.87 -13.14 -8.04
C ARG A 199 4.18 -13.37 -8.77
N LEU A 200 4.48 -12.53 -9.74
CA LEU A 200 5.76 -12.49 -10.45
C LEU A 200 6.44 -11.13 -10.18
N CYS A 201 7.71 -11.17 -9.80
CA CYS A 201 8.56 -9.99 -9.72
C CYS A 201 9.37 -9.84 -11.01
N VAL A 202 9.16 -8.76 -11.76
CA VAL A 202 9.91 -8.48 -12.99
C VAL A 202 11.04 -7.48 -12.74
N ASP A 203 12.18 -7.71 -13.39
CA ASP A 203 13.36 -6.81 -13.29
C ASP A 203 13.23 -5.62 -14.27
N LYS A 204 12.08 -4.95 -14.25
CA LYS A 204 11.82 -3.72 -15.03
C LYS A 204 11.64 -2.56 -14.08
N LEU A 205 12.33 -1.47 -14.35
CA LEU A 205 12.12 -0.19 -13.65
C LEU A 205 10.93 0.52 -14.30
N VAL A 206 9.79 0.54 -13.60
CA VAL A 206 8.51 1.03 -14.13
C VAL A 206 8.08 2.36 -13.51
N TYR A 207 8.41 2.57 -12.25
CA TYR A 207 7.85 3.64 -11.43
C TYR A 207 8.95 4.59 -10.95
N ILE A 208 8.66 5.89 -10.96
CA ILE A 208 9.49 6.95 -10.40
C ILE A 208 8.78 7.53 -9.20
N TYR A 209 9.29 7.25 -8.00
CA TYR A 209 8.83 7.85 -6.77
C TYR A 209 9.50 9.21 -6.59
N ASN A 210 8.75 10.27 -6.76
CA ASN A 210 9.23 11.64 -6.67
C ASN A 210 9.21 12.15 -5.23
N PHE A 211 10.16 13.02 -4.89
CA PHE A 211 10.16 13.70 -3.59
C PHE A 211 9.18 14.88 -3.61
N ASN A 212 8.14 14.79 -2.79
CA ASN A 212 7.20 15.88 -2.56
C ASN A 212 7.30 16.36 -1.11
N ARG A 213 7.69 17.65 -0.90
CA ARG A 213 7.79 18.26 0.45
C ARG A 213 6.45 18.33 1.16
N GLU A 214 5.35 18.44 0.40
CA GLU A 214 3.98 18.52 0.91
C GLU A 214 3.35 17.14 1.16
N SER A 215 4.09 16.06 0.87
CA SER A 215 3.64 14.69 1.09
C SER A 215 3.20 14.48 2.55
N LEU A 216 2.14 13.74 2.72
CA LEU A 216 1.63 13.32 4.04
C LEU A 216 2.72 12.65 4.88
N MET A 217 3.64 11.91 4.27
CA MET A 217 4.77 11.24 4.95
C MET A 217 5.75 12.23 5.58
N ASN A 218 5.81 13.47 5.08
CA ASN A 218 6.67 14.53 5.60
C ASN A 218 5.97 15.40 6.67
N LYS A 219 4.64 15.38 6.73
CA LYS A 219 3.82 16.06 7.76
C LYS A 219 3.63 15.15 8.97
N ARG A 220 4.72 14.91 9.73
CA ARG A 220 4.70 14.03 10.91
C ARG A 220 3.93 14.68 12.06
N ASN A 221 2.69 14.27 12.26
CA ASN A 221 1.91 14.57 13.48
C ASN A 221 1.80 13.28 14.31
N GLY A 222 2.37 13.26 15.51
CA GLY A 222 2.43 12.10 16.38
C GLY A 222 1.07 11.48 16.71
N ASN A 223 0.03 12.30 16.89
CA ASN A 223 -1.32 11.81 17.17
C ASN A 223 -1.92 11.04 16.00
N ILE A 224 -1.67 11.47 14.77
CA ILE A 224 -2.14 10.78 13.56
C ILE A 224 -1.42 9.44 13.41
N GLN A 225 -0.11 9.39 13.68
CA GLN A 225 0.67 8.16 13.63
C GLN A 225 0.19 7.13 14.67
N TYR A 226 -0.23 7.60 15.86
CA TYR A 226 -0.80 6.75 16.91
C TYR A 226 -2.15 6.12 16.49
N LEU A 227 -3.08 6.93 16.00
CA LEU A 227 -4.38 6.44 15.54
C LEU A 227 -4.23 5.41 14.41
N ASN A 228 -3.25 5.62 13.53
CA ASN A 228 -2.94 4.67 12.47
C ASN A 228 -2.32 3.37 12.99
N LEU A 229 -1.55 3.40 14.08
CA LEU A 229 -1.04 2.21 14.75
C LEU A 229 -2.15 1.34 15.35
N ILE A 230 -3.10 1.96 16.05
CA ILE A 230 -4.29 1.28 16.59
C ILE A 230 -5.09 0.65 15.46
N PHE A 231 -5.34 1.42 14.42
CA PHE A 231 -6.08 0.95 13.25
C PHE A 231 -5.39 -0.23 12.55
N ARG A 232 -4.07 -0.18 12.37
CA ARG A 232 -3.31 -1.32 11.84
C ARG A 232 -3.43 -2.56 12.70
N HIS A 233 -3.36 -2.39 14.02
CA HIS A 233 -3.54 -3.50 14.96
C HIS A 233 -4.93 -4.14 14.82
N GLU A 234 -6.00 -3.36 14.83
CA GLU A 234 -7.37 -3.85 14.60
C GLU A 234 -7.53 -4.55 13.24
N MET A 235 -6.86 -4.01 12.22
CA MET A 235 -6.84 -4.58 10.89
C MET A 235 -6.16 -5.94 10.86
N TYR A 236 -4.97 -6.01 11.43
CA TYR A 236 -4.24 -7.27 11.52
C TYR A 236 -5.05 -8.29 12.32
N GLU A 237 -5.64 -7.93 13.44
CA GLU A 237 -6.53 -8.82 14.20
C GLU A 237 -7.67 -9.36 13.32
N LYS A 238 -8.31 -8.52 12.52
CA LYS A 238 -9.41 -8.94 11.63
C LYS A 238 -8.90 -9.85 10.50
N ILE A 239 -7.84 -9.48 9.82
CA ILE A 239 -7.26 -10.30 8.73
C ILE A 239 -6.83 -11.67 9.27
N PHE A 240 -6.33 -11.71 10.47
CA PHE A 240 -5.72 -12.88 11.10
C PHE A 240 -6.71 -13.78 11.84
N SER A 241 -7.78 -13.23 12.36
CA SER A 241 -8.87 -14.03 12.96
C SER A 241 -9.58 -14.97 11.95
N LEU A 242 -9.35 -14.75 10.64
CA LEU A 242 -9.96 -15.53 9.58
C LEU A 242 -9.20 -16.83 9.21
N LYS A 243 -8.01 -17.07 9.77
CA LYS A 243 -7.23 -18.31 9.52
C LYS A 243 -6.81 -19.01 10.81
N LYS A 244 -7.08 -20.31 10.91
CA LYS A 244 -6.79 -21.17 12.08
C LYS A 244 -5.41 -21.85 12.04
N ASP A 245 -4.48 -21.44 11.19
CA ASP A 245 -3.19 -22.12 10.99
C ASP A 245 -2.11 -21.56 11.93
N GLN A 246 -1.48 -22.43 12.76
CA GLN A 246 -0.43 -22.04 13.71
C GLN A 246 0.82 -21.48 13.04
N ASP A 247 1.23 -22.00 11.89
CA ASP A 247 2.37 -21.50 11.13
C ASP A 247 2.14 -20.06 10.65
N TYR A 248 0.92 -19.74 10.36
CA TYR A 248 0.48 -18.42 10.01
C TYR A 248 0.64 -17.43 11.18
N LEU A 249 0.19 -17.79 12.37
CA LEU A 249 0.32 -16.99 13.60
C LEU A 249 1.79 -16.69 13.95
N ILE A 250 2.69 -17.66 13.75
CA ILE A 250 4.14 -17.47 13.99
C ILE A 250 4.73 -16.48 13.00
N ARG A 251 4.31 -16.52 11.74
CA ARG A 251 4.79 -15.61 10.68
C ARG A 251 4.36 -14.18 10.93
N GLU A 252 3.12 -14.00 11.38
CA GLU A 252 2.59 -12.69 11.79
C GLU A 252 3.30 -12.10 12.98
N TYR A 253 3.64 -12.94 13.90
CA TYR A 253 4.43 -12.58 15.04
C TYR A 253 5.79 -11.97 14.65
N TYR A 254 6.54 -12.61 13.74
CA TYR A 254 7.80 -12.05 13.24
C TYR A 254 7.60 -10.73 12.47
N PHE A 255 6.50 -10.63 11.75
CA PHE A 255 6.13 -9.40 11.08
C PHE A 255 5.89 -8.24 12.07
N LEU A 256 5.05 -8.46 13.09
CA LEU A 256 4.82 -7.48 14.15
C LEU A 256 6.10 -7.11 14.87
N LEU A 257 6.99 -8.07 15.16
CA LEU A 257 8.28 -7.80 15.78
C LEU A 257 9.19 -6.91 14.92
N ASN A 258 9.30 -7.22 13.64
CA ASN A 258 10.14 -6.43 12.75
C ASN A 258 9.55 -5.04 12.54
N ARG A 259 8.24 -4.93 12.49
CA ARG A 259 7.55 -3.65 12.39
C ARG A 259 7.68 -2.82 13.68
N LEU A 260 7.59 -3.44 14.84
CA LEU A 260 7.87 -2.81 16.14
C LEU A 260 9.30 -2.26 16.21
N LYS A 261 10.28 -2.94 15.64
CA LYS A 261 11.65 -2.41 15.54
C LYS A 261 11.73 -1.12 14.72
N SER A 262 10.94 -1.01 13.65
CA SER A 262 10.85 0.22 12.86
C SER A 262 10.07 1.32 13.57
N GLU A 263 9.02 0.96 14.32
CA GLU A 263 8.17 1.87 15.10
C GLU A 263 8.89 2.36 16.38
N LYS A 264 9.84 1.59 16.93
CA LYS A 264 10.67 2.04 18.06
C LYS A 264 11.30 3.41 17.80
N ARG A 265 11.74 3.68 16.56
CA ARG A 265 12.26 5.00 16.18
C ARG A 265 11.21 6.11 16.30
N ILE A 266 9.94 5.79 16.01
CA ILE A 266 8.81 6.73 16.10
C ILE A 266 8.47 7.01 17.56
N PHE A 267 8.38 5.97 18.40
CA PHE A 267 8.10 6.11 19.83
C PHE A 267 9.20 6.88 20.57
N LEU A 268 10.47 6.60 20.27
CA LEU A 268 11.60 7.35 20.84
C LEU A 268 11.63 8.82 20.41
N LEU A 269 11.16 9.11 19.19
CA LEU A 269 11.07 10.49 18.69
C LEU A 269 9.92 11.27 19.33
N LEU A 270 8.85 10.58 19.77
CA LEU A 270 7.68 11.20 20.39
C LEU A 270 7.85 11.41 21.89
N ASN A 271 8.81 10.73 22.53
CA ASN A 271 9.09 10.77 23.98
C ASN A 271 7.80 10.57 24.86
N ASP A 272 6.83 9.80 24.33
CA ASP A 272 5.50 9.62 24.96
C ASP A 272 5.43 8.26 25.67
N ARG A 273 5.67 8.28 26.99
CA ARG A 273 5.64 7.07 27.84
C ARG A 273 4.25 6.43 27.92
N ASN A 274 3.19 7.20 27.82
CA ASN A 274 1.81 6.70 27.91
C ASN A 274 1.46 5.88 26.64
N LEU A 275 1.91 6.34 25.50
CA LEU A 275 1.77 5.69 24.21
C LEU A 275 2.50 4.35 24.17
N ILE A 276 3.73 4.30 24.66
CA ILE A 276 4.53 3.07 24.80
C ILE A 276 3.83 2.06 25.70
N TYR A 277 3.28 2.52 26.83
CA TYR A 277 2.56 1.68 27.79
C TYR A 277 1.28 1.08 27.16
N GLN A 278 0.46 1.89 26.50
CA GLN A 278 -0.77 1.42 25.85
C GLN A 278 -0.46 0.39 24.75
N PHE A 279 0.55 0.66 23.93
CA PHE A 279 0.98 -0.26 22.90
C PHE A 279 1.49 -1.60 23.47
N THR A 280 2.27 -1.55 24.54
CA THR A 280 2.76 -2.74 25.23
C THR A 280 1.61 -3.59 25.76
N ASN A 281 0.57 -2.97 26.32
CA ASN A 281 -0.62 -3.66 26.83
C ASN A 281 -1.43 -4.33 25.72
N ILE A 282 -1.68 -3.63 24.62
CA ILE A 282 -2.37 -4.19 23.44
C ILE A 282 -1.61 -5.40 22.92
N PHE A 283 -0.30 -5.31 22.85
CA PHE A 283 0.55 -6.39 22.38
C PHE A 283 0.58 -7.60 23.33
N GLN A 284 0.62 -7.39 24.64
CA GLN A 284 0.50 -8.46 25.64
C GLN A 284 -0.85 -9.19 25.55
N LEU A 285 -1.93 -8.48 25.32
CA LEU A 285 -3.26 -9.08 25.09
C LEU A 285 -3.27 -9.94 23.83
N PHE A 286 -2.65 -9.49 22.76
CA PHE A 286 -2.48 -10.25 21.52
C PHE A 286 -1.73 -11.57 21.77
N LEU A 287 -0.57 -11.53 22.44
CA LEU A 287 0.20 -12.74 22.76
C LEU A 287 -0.60 -13.75 23.58
N LYS A 288 -1.38 -13.27 24.55
CA LYS A 288 -2.24 -14.11 25.39
C LYS A 288 -3.38 -14.72 24.59
N LYS A 289 -4.02 -13.94 23.71
CA LYS A 289 -5.16 -14.39 22.88
C LYS A 289 -4.78 -15.53 21.93
N TYR A 290 -3.58 -15.45 21.34
CA TYR A 290 -3.13 -16.40 20.31
C TYR A 290 -2.19 -17.49 20.81
N ASN A 291 -1.99 -17.62 22.12
CA ASN A 291 -1.20 -18.66 22.77
C ASN A 291 0.19 -18.89 22.13
N VAL A 292 0.91 -17.79 21.90
CA VAL A 292 2.22 -17.79 21.23
C VAL A 292 3.25 -18.55 22.06
N SER A 293 4.09 -19.39 21.44
CA SER A 293 5.05 -20.27 22.11
C SER A 293 5.97 -19.53 23.08
N GLN A 294 6.38 -20.17 24.18
CA GLN A 294 7.21 -19.58 25.23
C GLN A 294 8.54 -18.98 24.70
N THR A 295 9.17 -19.63 23.71
CA THR A 295 10.43 -19.15 23.11
C THR A 295 10.23 -17.84 22.36
N ASN A 296 9.12 -17.71 21.67
CA ASN A 296 8.76 -16.51 20.94
C ASN A 296 8.30 -15.41 21.91
N THR A 297 7.57 -15.76 22.95
CA THR A 297 7.18 -14.86 24.05
C THR A 297 8.39 -14.25 24.75
N LYS A 298 9.46 -15.02 24.96
CA LYS A 298 10.71 -14.51 25.54
C LYS A 298 11.37 -13.44 24.68
N LYS A 299 11.52 -13.68 23.37
CA LYS A 299 12.08 -12.68 22.43
C LYS A 299 11.26 -11.39 22.40
N ILE A 300 9.92 -11.50 22.52
CA ILE A 300 9.03 -10.34 22.59
C ILE A 300 9.23 -9.60 23.90
N ASN A 301 9.20 -10.32 25.02
CA ASN A 301 9.36 -9.69 26.33
C ASN A 301 10.72 -8.99 26.47
N ASP A 302 11.79 -9.59 25.91
CA ASP A 302 13.11 -8.96 25.86
C ASP A 302 13.09 -7.70 24.99
N PHE A 303 12.35 -7.72 23.88
CA PHE A 303 12.14 -6.55 23.04
C PHE A 303 11.32 -5.48 23.77
N LEU A 304 10.17 -5.85 24.38
CA LEU A 304 9.32 -4.93 25.15
C LEU A 304 10.08 -4.31 26.32
N LYS A 305 10.89 -5.08 27.04
CA LYS A 305 11.83 -4.56 28.07
C LYS A 305 12.85 -3.57 27.48
N SER A 306 13.32 -3.83 26.27
CA SER A 306 14.25 -2.91 25.57
C SER A 306 13.60 -1.59 25.13
N ILE A 307 12.25 -1.55 25.03
CA ILE A 307 11.48 -0.34 24.74
C ILE A 307 11.10 0.41 26.02
N ASN A 308 10.78 -0.31 27.10
CA ASN A 308 10.57 0.25 28.43
C ASN A 308 11.93 0.64 29.02
N LEU A 309 12.55 1.66 28.48
CA LEU A 309 13.72 2.28 29.08
C LEU A 309 13.33 3.00 30.36
N HIS A 310 13.97 2.55 31.46
CA HIS A 310 14.10 3.08 32.83
C HIS A 310 13.46 4.41 33.14
#